data_10144a490c372e32d00b267e0f91e933
#
_entry.id   10144a490c372e32d00b267e0f91e933
#
_cell.length_a   1.000
_cell.length_b   1.000
_cell.length_c   1.000
_cell.angle_alpha   90.00
_cell.angle_beta   90.00
_cell.angle_gamma   90.00
#
_symmetry.space_group_name_H-M   'P 1'
#
loop_
_entity.id
_entity.type
_entity.pdbx_description
1 polymer ?
#
loop_
_entity_poly.entity_id
_entity_poly.type
_entity_poly.pdbx_seq_one_letter_code
_entity_poly.pdbx_strand_id
1 'polypeptide(L)'
;MYHCTRKLLGLTDENLFFEEEWLETVEEDGFRTNLIHAKLSYILSHCRKCGIKNEGQIIKNGSHKTKVQLLPYRATKTELRLVRTRFYCKECQSTFNAQTNLVDENCYLSKELKVQIALELAKNTIRKEIANPYFVSDVIVLRVLHTCLKTYHPRFDTLPSVLCFDEYKSMKSCSGKNEFYFYEWADPAINRCIGESSPYFLKTIFP
;
A
#
# COMPACT_ATOMS: atom_id res chain seq x y z
N MET A 1 17.94 -7.42 17.12
CA MET A 1 16.80 -8.20 16.55
C MET A 1 17.35 -9.38 15.74
N TYR A 2 16.83 -10.60 15.99
CA TYR A 2 17.27 -11.81 15.29
C TYR A 2 16.75 -11.86 13.86
N HIS A 3 17.48 -12.53 12.97
CA HIS A 3 17.15 -12.65 11.53
C HIS A 3 15.75 -13.24 11.28
N CYS A 4 15.36 -14.27 12.04
CA CYS A 4 14.02 -14.88 11.95
C CYS A 4 12.92 -13.87 12.28
N THR A 5 13.10 -13.05 13.33
CA THR A 5 12.11 -12.05 13.75
C THR A 5 11.94 -10.97 12.67
N ARG A 6 13.02 -10.55 12.02
CA ARG A 6 12.96 -9.60 10.89
C ARG A 6 12.12 -10.13 9.75
N LYS A 7 12.32 -11.40 9.36
CA LYS A 7 11.54 -12.05 8.31
C LYS A 7 10.05 -12.17 8.68
N LEU A 8 9.74 -12.56 9.92
CA LEU A 8 8.35 -12.67 10.40
C LEU A 8 7.61 -11.34 10.41
N LEU A 9 8.32 -10.24 10.61
CA LEU A 9 7.74 -8.89 10.63
C LEU A 9 7.83 -8.18 9.27
N GLY A 10 8.27 -8.88 8.21
CA GLY A 10 8.44 -8.29 6.88
C GLY A 10 9.55 -7.25 6.78
N LEU A 11 10.47 -7.17 7.76
CA LEU A 11 11.55 -6.17 7.83
C LEU A 11 12.79 -6.68 7.10
N THR A 12 12.66 -6.92 5.80
CA THR A 12 13.68 -7.60 4.98
C THR A 12 14.80 -6.69 4.47
N ASP A 13 14.67 -5.36 4.62
CA ASP A 13 15.70 -4.41 4.17
C ASP A 13 16.98 -4.54 5.02
N GLU A 14 18.09 -4.90 4.39
CA GLU A 14 19.38 -5.12 5.05
C GLU A 14 19.96 -3.85 5.68
N ASN A 15 19.56 -2.68 5.19
CA ASN A 15 20.03 -1.38 5.68
C ASN A 15 19.28 -0.87 6.92
N LEU A 16 18.41 -1.71 7.49
CA LEU A 16 17.73 -1.43 8.75
C LEU A 16 18.58 -1.87 9.93
N PHE A 17 18.88 -0.93 10.80
CA PHE A 17 19.59 -1.15 12.07
C PHE A 17 18.61 -1.01 13.22
N PHE A 18 18.65 -1.99 14.14
CA PHE A 18 17.78 -2.05 15.31
C PHE A 18 18.62 -1.92 16.57
N GLU A 19 18.17 -1.13 17.51
CA GLU A 19 18.74 -0.99 18.84
C GLU A 19 18.38 -2.20 19.75
N GLU A 20 18.92 -2.29 20.93
CA GLU A 20 18.62 -3.40 21.85
C GLU A 20 17.12 -3.40 22.24
N GLU A 21 16.59 -2.24 22.56
CA GLU A 21 15.16 -2.02 22.86
C GLU A 21 14.35 -1.63 21.61
N TRP A 22 14.43 -2.45 20.58
CA TRP A 22 13.80 -2.19 19.28
C TRP A 22 12.28 -2.31 19.27
N LEU A 23 11.66 -2.93 20.29
CA LEU A 23 10.23 -3.15 20.39
C LEU A 23 9.71 -2.56 21.70
N GLU A 24 8.74 -1.68 21.58
CA GLU A 24 7.98 -1.10 22.67
C GLU A 24 6.50 -1.37 22.44
N THR A 25 5.74 -1.65 23.50
CA THR A 25 4.28 -1.73 23.42
C THR A 25 3.70 -0.60 24.24
N VAL A 26 2.99 0.30 23.58
CA VAL A 26 2.31 1.44 24.20
C VAL A 26 0.79 1.23 24.17
N GLU A 27 0.12 1.76 25.18
CA GLU A 27 -1.33 1.78 25.25
C GLU A 27 -1.79 3.26 25.17
N GLU A 28 -2.43 3.61 24.07
CA GLU A 28 -2.98 4.94 23.83
C GLU A 28 -4.49 4.79 23.53
N ASP A 29 -5.33 5.55 24.22
CA ASP A 29 -6.79 5.56 24.04
C ASP A 29 -7.45 4.15 24.14
N GLY A 30 -6.93 3.29 25.01
CA GLY A 30 -7.41 1.92 25.19
C GLY A 30 -7.00 0.93 24.08
N PHE A 31 -6.15 1.36 23.14
CA PHE A 31 -5.60 0.52 22.08
C PHE A 31 -4.13 0.24 22.32
N ARG A 32 -3.76 -1.03 22.23
CA ARG A 32 -2.35 -1.44 22.26
C ARG A 32 -1.74 -1.28 20.89
N THR A 33 -0.55 -0.69 20.84
CA THR A 33 0.24 -0.51 19.62
C THR A 33 1.66 -1.00 19.87
N ASN A 34 2.15 -1.89 19.02
CA ASN A 34 3.54 -2.29 18.99
C ASN A 34 4.34 -1.29 18.17
N LEU A 35 5.32 -0.64 18.79
CA LEU A 35 6.23 0.28 18.15
C LEU A 35 7.58 -0.40 17.93
N ILE A 36 8.01 -0.46 16.67
CA ILE A 36 9.31 -1.00 16.28
C ILE A 36 10.22 0.18 15.95
N HIS A 37 11.34 0.29 16.64
CA HIS A 37 12.31 1.35 16.42
C HIS A 37 13.45 0.85 15.52
N ALA A 38 13.69 1.55 14.40
CA ALA A 38 14.78 1.24 13.50
C ALA A 38 15.38 2.50 12.87
N LYS A 39 16.63 2.38 12.45
CA LYS A 39 17.39 3.39 11.71
C LYS A 39 17.72 2.86 10.33
N LEU A 40 17.42 3.63 9.30
CA LEU A 40 17.76 3.33 7.92
C LEU A 40 18.98 4.16 7.52
N SER A 41 20.10 3.48 7.24
CA SER A 41 21.34 4.13 6.84
C SER A 41 22.13 3.24 5.90
N TYR A 42 22.64 3.83 4.83
CA TYR A 42 23.53 3.17 3.87
C TYR A 42 24.43 4.21 3.20
N ILE A 43 25.35 3.74 2.39
CA ILE A 43 26.22 4.58 1.56
C ILE A 43 25.62 4.59 0.15
N LEU A 44 25.44 5.77 -0.41
CA LEU A 44 24.98 5.94 -1.78
C LEU A 44 26.15 5.87 -2.76
N SER A 45 25.99 5.12 -3.84
CA SER A 45 26.96 5.07 -4.94
C SER A 45 26.80 6.27 -5.89
N HIS A 46 25.59 6.74 -6.07
CA HIS A 46 25.25 7.84 -6.98
C HIS A 46 24.15 8.75 -6.40
N CYS A 47 24.14 9.99 -6.83
CA CYS A 47 23.06 10.92 -6.52
C CYS A 47 21.78 10.49 -7.27
N ARG A 48 20.66 10.42 -6.56
CA ARG A 48 19.36 10.05 -7.14
C ARG A 48 18.75 11.12 -8.04
N LYS A 49 19.23 12.37 -7.94
CA LYS A 49 18.67 13.50 -8.72
C LYS A 49 19.52 13.83 -9.94
N CYS A 50 20.83 13.98 -9.78
CA CYS A 50 21.73 14.33 -10.89
C CYS A 50 22.58 13.18 -11.42
N GLY A 51 22.54 12.00 -10.78
CA GLY A 51 23.26 10.81 -11.23
C GLY A 51 24.76 10.83 -10.93
N ILE A 52 25.33 11.90 -10.33
CA ILE A 52 26.77 11.98 -10.08
C ILE A 52 27.20 10.84 -9.16
N LYS A 53 28.36 10.24 -9.48
CA LYS A 53 29.00 9.22 -8.65
C LYS A 53 29.46 9.83 -7.33
N ASN A 54 29.30 9.08 -6.24
CA ASN A 54 29.68 9.56 -4.91
C ASN A 54 31.17 9.31 -4.63
N GLU A 55 31.98 10.29 -4.94
CA GLU A 55 33.42 10.35 -4.58
C GLU A 55 33.66 11.42 -3.48
N GLY A 56 32.67 11.59 -2.57
CA GLY A 56 32.67 12.63 -1.52
C GLY A 56 31.71 13.79 -1.77
N GLN A 57 30.95 13.72 -2.87
CA GLN A 57 29.96 14.75 -3.23
C GLN A 57 28.62 14.57 -2.47
N ILE A 58 28.33 13.36 -2.00
CA ILE A 58 27.10 13.06 -1.26
C ILE A 58 27.44 12.85 0.21
N ILE A 59 26.97 13.75 1.05
CA ILE A 59 27.22 13.73 2.49
C ILE A 59 25.95 13.44 3.26
N LYS A 60 26.10 12.87 4.47
CA LYS A 60 24.98 12.73 5.42
C LYS A 60 24.66 14.11 6.01
N ASN A 61 23.39 14.51 5.95
CA ASN A 61 22.91 15.81 6.40
C ASN A 61 21.72 15.62 7.34
N GLY A 62 21.96 15.06 8.52
CA GLY A 62 20.95 14.82 9.52
C GLY A 62 20.06 13.60 9.29
N SER A 63 18.89 13.60 9.88
CA SER A 63 17.93 12.50 9.80
C SER A 63 16.49 13.01 9.75
N HIS A 64 15.59 12.15 9.27
CA HIS A 64 14.14 12.39 9.23
C HIS A 64 13.39 11.20 9.83
N LYS A 65 12.49 11.49 10.80
CA LYS A 65 11.67 10.47 11.44
C LYS A 65 10.40 10.25 10.64
N THR A 66 10.08 8.99 10.33
CA THR A 66 8.84 8.60 9.63
C THR A 66 8.18 7.44 10.36
N LYS A 67 6.86 7.35 10.22
CA LYS A 67 6.05 6.24 10.72
C LYS A 67 5.64 5.39 9.52
N VAL A 68 5.78 4.07 9.64
CA VAL A 68 5.31 3.11 8.64
C VAL A 68 4.41 2.11 9.33
N GLN A 69 3.18 2.00 8.90
CA GLN A 69 2.26 0.98 9.40
C GLN A 69 2.57 -0.36 8.75
N LEU A 70 2.80 -1.35 9.58
CA LEU A 70 3.08 -2.73 9.18
C LEU A 70 1.81 -3.59 9.28
N LEU A 71 1.91 -4.85 8.87
CA LEU A 71 0.89 -5.84 9.19
C LEU A 71 0.72 -5.96 10.71
N PRO A 72 -0.52 -6.05 11.21
CA PRO A 72 -0.78 -6.27 12.63
C PRO A 72 -0.11 -7.56 13.11
N TYR A 73 0.54 -7.49 14.25
CA TYR A 73 1.10 -8.66 14.91
C TYR A 73 0.23 -9.06 16.09
N ARG A 74 -0.27 -10.32 16.11
CA ARG A 74 -1.20 -10.84 17.13
C ARG A 74 -2.42 -9.94 17.34
N ALA A 75 -3.06 -9.54 16.23
CA ALA A 75 -4.21 -8.63 16.24
C ALA A 75 -3.94 -7.27 16.93
N THR A 76 -2.69 -6.87 17.07
CA THR A 76 -2.27 -5.59 17.63
C THR A 76 -1.68 -4.72 16.53
N LYS A 77 -2.09 -3.47 16.49
CA LYS A 77 -1.53 -2.47 15.56
C LYS A 77 -0.01 -2.44 15.70
N THR A 78 0.71 -2.46 14.58
CA THR A 78 2.16 -2.48 14.57
C THR A 78 2.69 -1.35 13.68
N GLU A 79 3.53 -0.50 14.24
CA GLU A 79 4.13 0.64 13.56
C GLU A 79 5.66 0.57 13.62
N LEU A 80 6.30 0.84 12.49
CA LEU A 80 7.74 1.05 12.42
C LEU A 80 8.06 2.54 12.54
N ARG A 81 8.74 2.91 13.60
CA ARG A 81 9.32 4.24 13.84
C ARG A 81 10.69 4.29 13.19
N LEU A 82 10.74 4.81 11.98
CA LEU A 82 11.92 4.74 11.13
C LEU A 82 12.67 6.09 11.12
N VAL A 83 13.91 6.07 11.59
CA VAL A 83 14.85 7.19 11.48
C VAL A 83 15.63 7.04 10.18
N ARG A 84 15.29 7.81 9.16
CA ARG A 84 15.94 7.79 7.83
C ARG A 84 17.10 8.77 7.80
N THR A 85 18.27 8.33 7.33
CA THR A 85 19.38 9.23 7.04
C THR A 85 18.98 10.19 5.91
N ARG A 86 19.24 11.47 6.10
CA ARG A 86 19.11 12.50 5.08
C ARG A 86 20.46 12.71 4.41
N PHE A 87 20.45 12.83 3.10
CA PHE A 87 21.62 13.08 2.27
C PHE A 87 21.54 14.45 1.63
N TYR A 88 22.71 15.04 1.39
CA TYR A 88 22.88 16.27 0.62
C TYR A 88 23.90 16.04 -0.49
N CYS A 89 23.55 16.36 -1.73
CA CYS A 89 24.45 16.34 -2.86
C CYS A 89 25.01 17.73 -3.07
N LYS A 90 26.33 17.87 -3.02
CA LYS A 90 27.04 19.14 -3.21
C LYS A 90 26.92 19.66 -4.64
N GLU A 91 26.85 18.76 -5.62
CA GLU A 91 26.79 19.08 -7.04
C GLU A 91 25.46 19.74 -7.43
N CYS A 92 24.36 19.04 -7.24
CA CYS A 92 23.03 19.55 -7.58
C CYS A 92 22.33 20.29 -6.41
N GLN A 93 23.01 20.47 -5.28
CA GLN A 93 22.53 21.16 -4.08
C GLN A 93 21.17 20.62 -3.56
N SER A 94 20.86 19.37 -3.84
CA SER A 94 19.61 18.73 -3.47
C SER A 94 19.72 17.89 -2.21
N THR A 95 18.66 17.90 -1.40
CA THR A 95 18.50 16.99 -0.27
C THR A 95 17.49 15.89 -0.58
N PHE A 96 17.72 14.70 -0.05
CA PHE A 96 16.80 13.56 -0.14
C PHE A 96 17.03 12.59 1.01
N ASN A 97 15.99 11.80 1.34
CA ASN A 97 16.06 10.84 2.44
C ASN A 97 16.44 9.45 1.92
N ALA A 98 17.04 8.65 2.79
CA ALA A 98 17.24 7.23 2.55
C ALA A 98 15.88 6.58 2.23
N GLN A 99 15.87 5.69 1.23
CA GLN A 99 14.67 4.94 0.83
C GLN A 99 14.82 3.49 1.22
N THR A 100 13.71 2.85 1.52
CA THR A 100 13.61 1.44 1.84
C THR A 100 12.66 0.75 0.86
N ASN A 101 12.83 -0.54 0.68
CA ASN A 101 11.92 -1.36 -0.13
C ASN A 101 10.61 -1.70 0.57
N LEU A 102 10.51 -1.44 1.88
CA LEU A 102 9.33 -1.78 2.69
C LEU A 102 8.09 -0.95 2.35
N VAL A 103 8.28 0.26 1.87
CA VAL A 103 7.22 1.24 1.64
C VAL A 103 7.48 2.00 0.33
N ASP A 104 6.43 2.34 -0.38
CA ASP A 104 6.54 3.19 -1.56
C ASP A 104 6.88 4.63 -1.17
N GLU A 105 7.40 5.39 -2.12
CA GLU A 105 7.74 6.79 -1.90
C GLU A 105 6.50 7.59 -1.50
N ASN A 106 6.64 8.46 -0.49
CA ASN A 106 5.57 9.27 0.08
C ASN A 106 4.37 8.48 0.66
N CYS A 107 4.56 7.20 0.95
CA CYS A 107 3.57 6.35 1.60
C CYS A 107 3.97 6.01 3.04
N TYR A 108 2.97 5.72 3.86
CA TYR A 108 3.15 5.29 5.25
C TYR A 108 2.66 3.86 5.53
N LEU A 109 2.04 3.20 4.53
CA LEU A 109 1.66 1.79 4.61
C LEU A 109 2.74 0.92 4.00
N SER A 110 3.12 -0.15 4.68
CA SER A 110 4.02 -1.14 4.11
C SER A 110 3.43 -1.81 2.87
N LYS A 111 4.29 -2.24 1.95
CA LYS A 111 3.85 -2.96 0.75
C LYS A 111 3.11 -4.24 1.09
N GLU A 112 3.58 -4.98 2.10
CA GLU A 112 2.93 -6.20 2.58
C GLU A 112 1.51 -5.93 3.08
N LEU A 113 1.31 -4.84 3.84
CA LEU A 113 -0.02 -4.45 4.31
C LEU A 113 -0.94 -4.11 3.12
N LYS A 114 -0.44 -3.41 2.11
CA LYS A 114 -1.22 -3.13 0.89
C LYS A 114 -1.60 -4.40 0.14
N VAL A 115 -0.66 -5.36 0.00
CA VAL A 115 -0.93 -6.66 -0.62
C VAL A 115 -1.99 -7.43 0.15
N GLN A 116 -1.89 -7.46 1.48
CA GLN A 116 -2.87 -8.16 2.30
C GLN A 116 -4.27 -7.54 2.20
N ILE A 117 -4.37 -6.21 2.20
CA ILE A 117 -5.65 -5.50 1.96
C ILE A 117 -6.19 -5.83 0.56
N ALA A 118 -5.33 -5.91 -0.46
CA ALA A 118 -5.73 -6.29 -1.81
C ALA A 118 -6.28 -7.72 -1.89
N LEU A 119 -5.67 -8.67 -1.15
CA LEU A 119 -6.16 -10.04 -1.04
C LEU A 119 -7.52 -10.11 -0.32
N GLU A 120 -7.74 -9.29 0.72
CA GLU A 120 -9.04 -9.21 1.39
C GLU A 120 -10.12 -8.59 0.49
N LEU A 121 -9.76 -7.61 -0.34
CA LEU A 121 -10.66 -7.04 -1.35
C LEU A 121 -11.12 -8.09 -2.38
N ALA A 122 -10.34 -9.14 -2.59
CA ALA A 122 -10.75 -10.29 -3.39
C ALA A 122 -11.84 -11.17 -2.74
N LYS A 123 -12.23 -10.95 -1.50
CA LYS A 123 -13.35 -11.63 -0.82
C LYS A 123 -14.60 -10.75 -0.86
N ASN A 124 -15.81 -11.34 -0.80
CA ASN A 124 -17.08 -10.57 -0.77
C ASN A 124 -17.31 -9.90 0.60
N THR A 125 -16.50 -8.91 0.93
CA THR A 125 -16.49 -8.26 2.23
C THR A 125 -16.58 -6.75 2.05
N ILE A 126 -17.32 -6.07 2.91
CA ILE A 126 -17.43 -4.61 2.87
C ILE A 126 -16.12 -3.96 3.35
N ARG A 127 -15.79 -2.79 2.78
CA ARG A 127 -14.53 -2.07 3.05
C ARG A 127 -14.25 -1.84 4.55
N LYS A 128 -15.28 -1.56 5.33
CA LYS A 128 -15.17 -1.32 6.77
C LYS A 128 -14.70 -2.57 7.54
N GLU A 129 -15.19 -3.75 7.14
CA GLU A 129 -14.76 -5.02 7.73
C GLU A 129 -13.31 -5.37 7.37
N ILE A 130 -12.87 -4.99 6.15
CA ILE A 130 -11.46 -5.10 5.77
C ILE A 130 -10.60 -4.10 6.56
N ALA A 131 -11.07 -2.88 6.76
CA ALA A 131 -10.30 -1.81 7.39
C ALA A 131 -9.99 -2.10 8.87
N ASN A 132 -10.97 -2.62 9.61
CA ASN A 132 -10.89 -2.80 11.07
C ASN A 132 -9.70 -3.66 11.53
N PRO A 133 -9.49 -4.91 11.05
CA PRO A 133 -8.40 -5.76 11.51
C PRO A 133 -7.01 -5.24 11.15
N TYR A 134 -6.92 -4.33 10.18
CA TYR A 134 -5.65 -3.72 9.76
C TYR A 134 -5.42 -2.32 10.34
N PHE A 135 -6.32 -1.82 11.19
CA PHE A 135 -6.22 -0.49 11.81
C PHE A 135 -6.05 0.63 10.78
N VAL A 136 -6.75 0.54 9.67
CA VAL A 136 -6.77 1.55 8.61
C VAL A 136 -8.18 2.11 8.44
N SER A 137 -8.32 3.23 7.74
CA SER A 137 -9.65 3.73 7.37
C SER A 137 -10.17 3.03 6.10
N ASP A 138 -11.48 3.02 5.91
CA ASP A 138 -12.13 2.54 4.69
C ASP A 138 -11.67 3.29 3.44
N VAL A 139 -11.32 4.57 3.58
CA VAL A 139 -10.72 5.40 2.51
C VAL A 139 -9.36 4.84 2.07
N ILE A 140 -8.56 4.30 3.00
CA ILE A 140 -7.28 3.65 2.66
C ILE A 140 -7.53 2.38 1.86
N VAL A 141 -8.50 1.56 2.28
CA VAL A 141 -8.91 0.36 1.55
C VAL A 141 -9.36 0.72 0.12
N LEU A 142 -10.14 1.79 -0.03
CA LEU A 142 -10.55 2.30 -1.35
C LEU A 142 -9.33 2.74 -2.20
N ARG A 143 -8.34 3.42 -1.62
CA ARG A 143 -7.11 3.81 -2.35
C ARG A 143 -6.32 2.60 -2.82
N VAL A 144 -6.23 1.54 -2.01
CA VAL A 144 -5.59 0.28 -2.41
C VAL A 144 -6.36 -0.34 -3.58
N LEU A 145 -7.69 -0.40 -3.50
CA LEU A 145 -8.54 -0.87 -4.60
C LEU A 145 -8.27 -0.10 -5.90
N HIS A 146 -8.30 1.23 -5.85
CA HIS A 146 -8.02 2.05 -7.04
C HIS A 146 -6.61 1.81 -7.60
N THR A 147 -5.63 1.51 -6.75
CA THR A 147 -4.28 1.18 -7.21
C THR A 147 -4.26 -0.17 -7.92
N CYS A 148 -4.97 -1.17 -7.39
CA CYS A 148 -5.12 -2.47 -8.03
C CYS A 148 -5.84 -2.37 -9.38
N LEU A 149 -6.91 -1.58 -9.46
CA LEU A 149 -7.69 -1.38 -10.68
C LEU A 149 -6.88 -0.70 -11.80
N LYS A 150 -5.92 0.16 -11.48
CA LYS A 150 -5.03 0.77 -12.49
C LYS A 150 -4.13 -0.24 -13.19
N THR A 151 -3.80 -1.34 -12.53
CA THR A 151 -2.95 -2.42 -13.09
C THR A 151 -3.77 -3.59 -13.62
N TYR A 152 -5.06 -3.61 -13.33
CA TYR A 152 -5.97 -4.64 -13.79
C TYR A 152 -6.42 -4.34 -15.22
N HIS A 153 -6.09 -5.21 -16.14
CA HIS A 153 -6.57 -5.19 -17.52
C HIS A 153 -7.49 -6.40 -17.72
N PRO A 154 -8.83 -6.21 -17.69
CA PRO A 154 -9.75 -7.30 -17.95
C PRO A 154 -9.53 -7.84 -19.37
N ARG A 155 -9.51 -9.15 -19.49
CA ARG A 155 -9.45 -9.82 -20.80
C ARG A 155 -10.87 -10.07 -21.27
N PHE A 156 -11.20 -9.52 -22.44
CA PHE A 156 -12.51 -9.70 -23.09
C PHE A 156 -12.41 -10.60 -24.33
N ASP A 157 -11.35 -11.38 -24.45
CA ASP A 157 -11.10 -12.26 -25.60
C ASP A 157 -12.15 -13.36 -25.72
N THR A 158 -12.76 -13.75 -24.61
CA THR A 158 -13.83 -14.75 -24.57
C THR A 158 -14.92 -14.34 -23.60
N LEU A 159 -16.18 -14.46 -24.02
CA LEU A 159 -17.30 -14.29 -23.08
C LEU A 159 -17.45 -15.55 -22.22
N PRO A 160 -17.81 -15.41 -20.93
CA PRO A 160 -18.11 -16.54 -20.08
C PRO A 160 -19.31 -17.33 -20.60
N SER A 161 -19.36 -18.63 -20.28
CA SER A 161 -20.48 -19.49 -20.66
C SER A 161 -21.82 -19.07 -20.05
N VAL A 162 -21.77 -18.36 -18.91
CA VAL A 162 -22.93 -17.80 -18.23
C VAL A 162 -22.62 -16.36 -17.90
N LEU A 163 -23.31 -15.43 -18.54
CA LEU A 163 -23.23 -13.99 -18.29
C LEU A 163 -24.48 -13.55 -17.53
N CYS A 164 -24.32 -13.09 -16.30
CA CYS A 164 -25.40 -12.44 -15.55
C CYS A 164 -25.27 -10.93 -15.69
N PHE A 165 -26.40 -10.27 -15.86
CA PHE A 165 -26.45 -8.81 -15.86
C PHE A 165 -27.62 -8.34 -15.00
N ASP A 166 -27.44 -7.22 -14.33
CA ASP A 166 -28.47 -6.57 -13.54
C ASP A 166 -28.49 -5.09 -13.87
N GLU A 167 -29.68 -4.50 -13.88
CA GLU A 167 -29.89 -3.08 -14.11
C GLU A 167 -30.11 -2.40 -12.76
N TYR A 168 -29.18 -1.52 -12.40
CA TYR A 168 -29.31 -0.68 -11.23
C TYR A 168 -29.79 0.72 -11.60
N LYS A 169 -30.93 1.13 -11.04
CA LYS A 169 -31.41 2.49 -11.16
C LYS A 169 -30.76 3.36 -10.10
N SER A 170 -29.83 4.22 -10.49
CA SER A 170 -29.17 5.11 -9.56
C SER A 170 -30.16 6.00 -8.83
N MET A 171 -29.86 6.35 -7.57
CA MET A 171 -30.72 7.25 -6.77
C MET A 171 -30.93 8.57 -7.51
N LYS A 172 -32.08 9.23 -7.27
CA LYS A 172 -32.52 10.49 -7.93
C LYS A 172 -31.52 11.66 -7.85
N SER A 173 -30.47 11.56 -7.04
CA SER A 173 -29.41 12.56 -6.90
C SER A 173 -28.32 12.48 -7.97
N CYS A 174 -28.23 11.37 -8.69
CA CYS A 174 -27.27 11.21 -9.79
C CYS A 174 -28.05 11.37 -11.09
N SER A 175 -27.56 12.18 -12.01
CA SER A 175 -28.21 12.57 -13.25
C SER A 175 -28.60 11.38 -14.16
N GLY A 176 -29.65 10.68 -13.78
CA GLY A 176 -30.57 9.88 -14.58
C GLY A 176 -30.05 8.86 -15.58
N LYS A 177 -28.85 8.29 -15.42
CA LYS A 177 -28.38 7.20 -16.28
C LYS A 177 -28.52 5.87 -15.55
N ASN A 178 -29.12 4.89 -16.22
CA ASN A 178 -29.12 3.50 -15.77
C ASN A 178 -27.70 2.95 -15.91
N GLU A 179 -27.22 2.28 -14.87
CA GLU A 179 -25.93 1.60 -14.89
C GLU A 179 -26.16 0.11 -14.96
N PHE A 180 -25.45 -0.57 -15.85
CA PHE A 180 -25.53 -2.00 -16.02
C PHE A 180 -24.29 -2.65 -15.42
N TYR A 181 -24.50 -3.69 -14.61
CA TYR A 181 -23.44 -4.49 -14.03
C TYR A 181 -23.46 -5.87 -14.69
N PHE A 182 -22.29 -6.26 -15.17
CA PHE A 182 -22.07 -7.60 -15.73
C PHE A 182 -21.16 -8.38 -14.78
N TYR A 183 -21.53 -9.59 -14.44
CA TYR A 183 -20.72 -10.47 -13.62
C TYR A 183 -20.85 -11.93 -14.04
N GLU A 184 -19.78 -12.66 -13.85
CA GLU A 184 -19.75 -14.11 -14.10
C GLU A 184 -20.06 -14.87 -12.82
N TRP A 185 -21.00 -15.79 -12.89
CA TRP A 185 -21.42 -16.58 -11.74
C TRP A 185 -20.35 -17.55 -11.23
N ALA A 186 -19.44 -18.01 -12.12
CA ALA A 186 -18.48 -19.07 -11.82
C ALA A 186 -17.17 -18.62 -11.15
N ASP A 187 -16.83 -17.32 -11.17
CA ASP A 187 -15.58 -16.82 -10.59
C ASP A 187 -15.83 -15.73 -9.54
N PRO A 188 -15.71 -16.09 -8.25
CA PRO A 188 -15.89 -15.10 -7.16
C PRO A 188 -14.90 -13.95 -7.18
N ALA A 189 -13.77 -14.04 -7.91
CA ALA A 189 -12.80 -12.98 -8.02
C ALA A 189 -13.23 -11.89 -9.01
N ILE A 190 -13.99 -12.22 -10.05
CA ILE A 190 -14.44 -11.30 -11.10
C ILE A 190 -15.67 -10.49 -10.65
N ASN A 191 -16.53 -11.07 -9.82
CA ASN A 191 -17.74 -10.43 -9.29
C ASN A 191 -17.54 -9.10 -8.54
N ARG A 192 -16.31 -8.65 -8.34
CA ARG A 192 -15.99 -7.56 -7.42
C ARG A 192 -15.43 -6.33 -8.05
N CYS A 193 -14.86 -6.46 -9.23
CA CYS A 193 -14.17 -5.35 -9.88
C CYS A 193 -15.08 -4.49 -10.74
N ILE A 194 -16.33 -4.92 -10.93
CA ILE A 194 -17.28 -4.28 -11.86
C ILE A 194 -18.22 -3.32 -11.14
N GLY A 195 -18.06 -3.14 -9.84
CA GLY A 195 -18.99 -2.42 -8.96
C GLY A 195 -18.99 -0.88 -9.04
N GLU A 196 -18.23 -0.25 -9.93
CA GLU A 196 -18.39 1.17 -10.23
C GLU A 196 -18.12 1.38 -11.72
N SER A 197 -19.19 1.64 -12.46
CA SER A 197 -19.23 1.84 -13.90
C SER A 197 -18.23 2.92 -14.36
N SER A 198 -17.29 2.50 -15.17
CA SER A 198 -16.71 3.42 -16.14
C SER A 198 -17.64 3.47 -17.36
N PRO A 199 -18.10 4.65 -17.82
CA PRO A 199 -18.90 4.78 -19.04
C PRO A 199 -18.20 4.25 -20.30
N TYR A 200 -16.94 3.91 -20.20
CA TYR A 200 -16.13 3.28 -21.26
C TYR A 200 -16.38 1.77 -21.41
N PHE A 201 -16.90 1.10 -20.38
CA PHE A 201 -17.10 -0.35 -20.41
C PHE A 201 -18.17 -0.76 -21.43
N LEU A 202 -19.31 -0.04 -21.46
CA LEU A 202 -20.41 -0.31 -22.38
C LEU A 202 -20.09 0.01 -23.84
N LYS A 203 -19.24 1.03 -24.11
CA LYS A 203 -18.82 1.37 -25.48
C LYS A 203 -17.88 0.34 -26.13
N THR A 204 -17.24 -0.50 -25.33
CA THR A 204 -16.28 -1.50 -25.82
C THR A 204 -16.95 -2.84 -26.15
N ILE A 205 -18.12 -3.13 -25.54
CA ILE A 205 -18.86 -4.39 -25.78
C ILE A 205 -19.95 -4.23 -26.85
N PHE A 206 -20.51 -3.02 -26.98
CA PHE A 206 -21.53 -2.70 -27.98
C PHE A 206 -21.06 -1.46 -28.76
N PRO A 207 -20.46 -1.65 -29.96
CA PRO A 207 -20.04 -0.56 -30.83
C PRO A 207 -21.22 0.27 -31.37
#